data_cf5885efb2a5975c76ce53a8244c1d95
#
_entry.id   cf5885efb2a5975c76ce53a8244c1d95
#
_cell.length_a   1.000
_cell.length_b   1.000
_cell.length_c   1.000
_cell.angle_alpha   90.00
_cell.angle_beta   90.00
_cell.angle_gamma   90.00
#
_symmetry.space_group_name_H-M   'P 1'
#
loop_
_entity.id
_entity.type
_entity.pdbx_description
1 polymer ?
#
loop_
_entity_poly.entity_id
_entity_poly.type
_entity_poly.pdbx_seq_one_letter_code
_entity_poly.pdbx_strand_id
1 'polypeptide(L)'
;MDEDITGLLACAGAVLIMVLYWTYYIRDVRKEPRSEAWYDESAWDGAVSDGVLFIYPYCSLIMGVGGAMGLVASVNPPEFVRMVLMVPFAAALVIGAIGFTGAVGVPLPWPFVPHWDVDIRKKKRARRRERREAKRRAKEK
;
A
#
# COMPACT_ATOMS: atom_id res chain seq x y z
N MET A 1 -26.30 -6.51 22.37
CA MET A 1 -25.53 -7.77 22.33
C MET A 1 -25.12 -8.15 20.93
N ASP A 2 -25.99 -8.11 19.96
CA ASP A 2 -25.67 -8.46 18.57
C ASP A 2 -24.78 -7.40 17.89
N GLU A 3 -24.94 -6.12 18.19
CA GLU A 3 -24.12 -5.04 17.66
C GLU A 3 -22.67 -5.09 18.15
N ASP A 4 -22.46 -5.44 19.41
CA ASP A 4 -21.12 -5.59 19.99
C ASP A 4 -20.36 -6.75 19.36
N ILE A 5 -21.04 -7.87 19.14
CA ILE A 5 -20.45 -9.06 18.49
C ILE A 5 -20.11 -8.75 17.03
N THR A 6 -21.00 -8.05 16.32
CA THR A 6 -20.74 -7.65 14.93
C THR A 6 -19.54 -6.72 14.82
N GLY A 7 -19.42 -5.76 15.73
CA GLY A 7 -18.27 -4.87 15.80
C GLY A 7 -16.95 -5.63 16.04
N LEU A 8 -16.95 -6.58 16.98
CA LEU A 8 -15.79 -7.42 17.27
C LEU A 8 -15.39 -8.30 16.06
N LEU A 9 -16.35 -8.88 15.39
CA LEU A 9 -16.12 -9.70 14.19
C LEU A 9 -15.55 -8.85 13.05
N ALA A 10 -16.05 -7.63 12.87
CA ALA A 10 -15.53 -6.71 11.87
C ALA A 10 -14.06 -6.31 12.17
N CYS A 11 -13.76 -6.01 13.43
CA CYS A 11 -12.39 -5.72 13.87
C CYS A 11 -11.45 -6.91 13.67
N ALA A 12 -11.86 -8.11 14.03
CA ALA A 12 -11.09 -9.33 13.81
C ALA A 12 -10.89 -9.62 12.33
N GLY A 13 -11.92 -9.42 11.51
CA GLY A 13 -11.84 -9.53 10.06
C GLY A 13 -10.84 -8.55 9.44
N ALA A 14 -10.83 -7.31 9.91
CA ALA A 14 -9.87 -6.29 9.44
C ALA A 14 -8.42 -6.68 9.76
N VAL A 15 -8.16 -7.19 10.96
CA VAL A 15 -6.83 -7.70 11.34
C VAL A 15 -6.43 -8.89 10.49
N LEU A 16 -7.34 -9.83 10.25
CA LEU A 16 -7.08 -11.01 9.43
C LEU A 16 -6.72 -10.62 7.99
N ILE A 17 -7.50 -9.72 7.39
CA ILE A 17 -7.24 -9.20 6.03
C ILE A 17 -5.86 -8.54 5.97
N MET A 18 -5.52 -7.72 6.95
CA MET A 18 -4.20 -7.09 7.04
C MET A 18 -3.10 -8.14 7.04
N VAL A 19 -3.16 -9.14 7.93
CA VAL A 19 -2.12 -10.17 8.06
C VAL A 19 -1.98 -10.98 6.77
N LEU A 20 -3.08 -11.42 6.18
CA LEU A 20 -3.09 -12.19 4.93
C LEU A 20 -2.53 -11.37 3.77
N TYR A 21 -2.99 -10.12 3.63
CA TYR A 21 -2.53 -9.26 2.55
C TYR A 21 -1.05 -8.90 2.67
N TRP A 22 -0.58 -8.56 3.86
CA TRP A 22 0.84 -8.25 4.09
C TRP A 22 1.73 -9.47 3.91
N THR A 23 1.28 -10.66 4.29
CA THR A 23 2.00 -11.91 4.03
C THR A 23 2.14 -12.15 2.53
N TYR A 24 1.04 -12.01 1.77
CA TYR A 24 1.05 -12.08 0.31
C TYR A 24 1.96 -11.01 -0.30
N TYR A 25 1.82 -9.75 0.13
CA TYR A 25 2.59 -8.64 -0.38
C TYR A 25 4.10 -8.81 -0.20
N ILE A 26 4.54 -9.23 1.00
CA ILE A 26 5.96 -9.45 1.29
C ILE A 26 6.50 -10.66 0.53
N ARG A 27 5.72 -11.71 0.43
CA ARG A 27 6.16 -12.99 -0.12
C ARG A 27 6.16 -12.98 -1.64
N ASP A 28 5.08 -12.51 -2.24
CA ASP A 28 4.83 -12.63 -3.67
C ASP A 28 5.11 -11.32 -4.42
N VAL A 29 4.58 -10.19 -3.95
CA VAL A 29 4.71 -8.91 -4.66
C VAL A 29 6.10 -8.32 -4.53
N ARG A 30 6.74 -8.50 -3.37
CA ARG A 30 8.00 -7.82 -3.07
C ARG A 30 9.25 -8.60 -3.48
N LYS A 31 9.16 -9.92 -3.56
CA LYS A 31 10.33 -10.81 -3.78
C LYS A 31 10.39 -11.48 -5.15
N GLU A 32 9.28 -11.62 -5.87
CA GLU A 32 9.26 -12.46 -7.07
C GLU A 32 9.41 -11.71 -8.39
N PRO A 33 10.25 -12.27 -9.33
CA PRO A 33 10.38 -11.76 -10.69
C PRO A 33 9.08 -11.81 -11.51
N ARG A 34 8.13 -12.68 -11.15
CA ARG A 34 6.80 -12.76 -11.78
C ARG A 34 5.99 -11.48 -11.59
N SER A 35 6.17 -10.80 -10.48
CA SER A 35 5.53 -9.51 -10.23
C SER A 35 6.04 -8.42 -11.19
N GLU A 36 7.29 -8.50 -11.62
CA GLU A 36 7.87 -7.59 -12.60
C GLU A 36 7.22 -7.75 -13.98
N ALA A 37 7.08 -8.99 -14.46
CA ALA A 37 6.45 -9.29 -15.72
C ALA A 37 4.97 -8.86 -15.73
N TRP A 38 4.24 -9.17 -14.66
CA TRP A 38 2.85 -8.78 -14.49
C TRP A 38 2.66 -7.26 -14.48
N TYR A 39 3.58 -6.53 -13.86
CA TYR A 39 3.55 -5.07 -13.80
C TYR A 39 3.87 -4.42 -15.15
N ASP A 40 4.73 -5.02 -15.96
CA ASP A 40 5.12 -4.51 -17.28
C ASP A 40 4.09 -4.88 -18.36
N GLU A 41 3.50 -6.08 -18.28
CA GLU A 41 2.44 -6.54 -19.18
C GLU A 41 1.10 -5.84 -18.98
N SER A 42 0.83 -5.33 -17.79
CA SER A 42 -0.35 -4.51 -17.54
C SER A 42 -0.24 -3.13 -18.24
N ALA A 43 -0.11 -3.17 -19.56
CA ALA A 43 -0.13 -1.98 -20.41
C ALA A 43 -1.47 -1.22 -20.34
N TRP A 44 -2.43 -1.81 -19.65
CA TRP A 44 -3.77 -1.27 -19.42
C TRP A 44 -3.86 -0.60 -18.05
N ASP A 45 -3.25 0.52 -17.91
CA ASP A 45 -3.30 1.43 -16.77
C ASP A 45 -2.45 1.07 -15.54
N GLY A 46 -1.46 1.92 -15.36
CA GLY A 46 -0.70 2.00 -14.11
C GLY A 46 -1.55 2.10 -12.84
N ALA A 47 -2.86 2.32 -12.96
CA ALA A 47 -3.80 2.37 -11.85
C ALA A 47 -3.97 1.05 -11.10
N VAL A 48 -4.03 -0.09 -11.80
CA VAL A 48 -4.20 -1.40 -11.13
C VAL A 48 -2.92 -1.84 -10.45
N SER A 49 -1.77 -1.66 -11.10
CA SER A 49 -0.47 -1.99 -10.52
C SER A 49 -0.11 -1.06 -9.35
N ASP A 50 -0.42 0.23 -9.47
CA ASP A 50 -0.22 1.20 -8.40
C ASP A 50 -1.17 0.92 -7.22
N GLY A 51 -2.38 0.42 -7.48
CA GLY A 51 -3.31 -0.04 -6.46
C GLY A 51 -2.74 -1.18 -5.62
N VAL A 52 -2.20 -2.21 -6.24
CA VAL A 52 -1.61 -3.37 -5.54
C VAL A 52 -0.36 -2.98 -4.76
N LEU A 53 0.45 -2.06 -5.29
CA LEU A 53 1.71 -1.65 -4.65
C LEU A 53 1.52 -0.63 -3.53
N PHE A 54 0.56 0.27 -3.66
CA PHE A 54 0.44 1.43 -2.77
C PHE A 54 -0.91 1.54 -2.07
N ILE A 55 -2.02 1.28 -2.75
CA ILE A 55 -3.33 1.48 -2.16
C ILE A 55 -3.67 0.33 -1.21
N TYR A 56 -3.69 -0.89 -1.71
CA TYR A 56 -4.15 -2.03 -0.92
C TYR A 56 -3.28 -2.35 0.30
N PRO A 57 -1.92 -2.36 0.23
CA PRO A 57 -1.12 -2.66 1.42
C PRO A 57 -1.30 -1.61 2.52
N TYR A 58 -1.33 -0.34 2.16
CA TYR A 58 -1.42 0.73 3.14
C TYR A 58 -2.83 0.93 3.67
N CYS A 59 -3.87 0.72 2.85
CA CYS A 59 -5.25 0.65 3.33
C CYS A 59 -5.44 -0.51 4.29
N SER A 60 -4.97 -1.71 3.94
CA SER A 60 -5.09 -2.88 4.81
C SER A 60 -4.33 -2.70 6.13
N LEU A 61 -3.18 -2.00 6.11
CA LEU A 61 -2.44 -1.65 7.32
C LEU A 61 -3.26 -0.75 8.25
N ILE A 62 -3.80 0.34 7.72
CA ILE A 62 -4.60 1.29 8.52
C ILE A 62 -5.85 0.60 9.08
N MET A 63 -6.57 -0.15 8.25
CA MET A 63 -7.75 -0.88 8.67
C MET A 63 -7.42 -1.95 9.71
N GLY A 64 -6.36 -2.71 9.51
CA GLY A 64 -5.96 -3.78 10.42
C GLY A 64 -5.48 -3.26 11.77
N VAL A 65 -4.69 -2.20 11.79
CA VAL A 65 -4.25 -1.57 13.05
C VAL A 65 -5.45 -0.92 13.75
N GLY A 66 -6.36 -0.29 13.02
CA GLY A 66 -7.63 0.22 13.57
C GLY A 66 -8.49 -0.89 14.17
N GLY A 67 -8.61 -2.03 13.48
CA GLY A 67 -9.30 -3.23 13.99
C GLY A 67 -8.65 -3.78 15.25
N ALA A 68 -7.32 -3.86 15.31
CA ALA A 68 -6.59 -4.28 16.50
C ALA A 68 -6.85 -3.34 17.70
N MET A 69 -6.87 -2.05 17.45
CA MET A 69 -7.23 -1.06 18.47
C MET A 69 -8.66 -1.24 18.97
N GLY A 70 -9.62 -1.52 18.07
CA GLY A 70 -11.00 -1.82 18.43
C GLY A 70 -11.12 -3.06 19.31
N LEU A 71 -10.40 -4.15 18.97
CA LEU A 71 -10.35 -5.37 19.78
C LEU A 71 -9.76 -5.12 21.17
N VAL A 72 -8.69 -4.34 21.26
CA VAL A 72 -8.09 -4.00 22.55
C VAL A 72 -9.02 -3.10 23.37
N ALA A 73 -9.68 -2.14 22.73
CA ALA A 73 -10.61 -1.24 23.40
C ALA A 73 -11.81 -1.99 24.03
N SER A 74 -12.25 -3.09 23.42
CA SER A 74 -13.35 -3.91 23.93
C SER A 74 -13.05 -4.59 25.27
N VAL A 75 -11.78 -4.78 25.60
CA VAL A 75 -11.34 -5.38 26.87
C VAL A 75 -11.18 -4.33 27.99
N ASN A 76 -11.49 -3.07 27.72
CA ASN A 76 -11.33 -1.95 28.67
C ASN A 76 -9.94 -1.92 29.35
N PRO A 77 -8.86 -1.83 28.58
CA PRO A 77 -7.52 -1.84 29.14
C PRO A 77 -7.26 -0.59 30.01
N PRO A 78 -6.34 -0.66 30.99
CA PRO A 78 -5.93 0.49 31.77
C PRO A 78 -5.42 1.63 30.84
N GLU A 79 -5.57 2.85 31.28
CA GLU A 79 -5.26 4.05 30.49
C GLU A 79 -3.80 4.07 29.96
N PHE A 80 -2.86 3.58 30.77
CA PHE A 80 -1.48 3.42 30.35
C PHE A 80 -1.33 2.52 29.12
N VAL A 81 -2.01 1.37 29.10
CA VAL A 81 -1.97 0.43 27.95
C VAL A 81 -2.57 1.09 26.70
N ARG A 82 -3.64 1.85 26.88
CA ARG A 82 -4.27 2.59 25.78
C ARG A 82 -3.31 3.62 25.18
N MET A 83 -2.58 4.37 26.01
CA MET A 83 -1.57 5.34 25.56
C MET A 83 -0.44 4.65 24.78
N VAL A 84 0.08 3.55 25.28
CA VAL A 84 1.15 2.79 24.61
C VAL A 84 0.70 2.28 23.24
N LEU A 85 -0.55 1.83 23.11
CA LEU A 85 -1.10 1.35 21.84
C LEU A 85 -1.38 2.46 20.84
N MET A 86 -1.56 3.71 21.28
CA MET A 86 -1.69 4.85 20.37
C MET A 86 -0.42 5.10 19.55
N VAL A 87 0.75 4.75 20.06
CA VAL A 87 2.03 4.96 19.35
C VAL A 87 2.11 4.14 18.07
N PRO A 88 1.94 2.80 18.07
CA PRO A 88 1.96 2.02 16.85
C PRO A 88 0.81 2.37 15.89
N PHE A 89 -0.34 2.78 16.41
CA PHE A 89 -1.45 3.25 15.60
C PHE A 89 -1.10 4.55 14.87
N ALA A 90 -0.56 5.53 15.56
CA ALA A 90 -0.11 6.78 14.95
C ALA A 90 0.99 6.52 13.91
N ALA A 91 1.95 5.64 14.22
CA ALA A 91 2.99 5.24 13.27
C ALA A 91 2.39 4.58 12.01
N ALA A 92 1.42 3.69 12.15
CA ALA A 92 0.74 3.06 11.03
C ALA A 92 -0.02 4.07 10.16
N LEU A 93 -0.66 5.07 10.77
CA LEU A 93 -1.32 6.15 10.04
C LEU A 93 -0.31 6.98 9.23
N VAL A 94 0.82 7.34 9.83
CA VAL A 94 1.88 8.10 9.13
C VAL A 94 2.46 7.28 7.98
N ILE A 95 2.80 6.02 8.23
CA ILE A 95 3.32 5.10 7.20
C ILE A 95 2.30 4.91 6.09
N GLY A 96 1.03 4.73 6.44
CA GLY A 96 -0.07 4.60 5.50
C GLY A 96 -0.24 5.85 4.64
N ALA A 97 -0.22 7.04 5.25
CA ALA A 97 -0.31 8.31 4.53
C ALA A 97 0.87 8.50 3.56
N ILE A 98 2.10 8.23 4.00
CA ILE A 98 3.29 8.29 3.13
C ILE A 98 3.16 7.27 1.98
N GLY A 99 2.76 6.04 2.27
CA GLY A 99 2.57 5.00 1.25
C GLY A 99 1.54 5.38 0.19
N PHE A 100 0.46 6.03 0.59
CA PHE A 100 -0.57 6.54 -0.31
C PHE A 100 -0.04 7.57 -1.32
N THR A 101 0.94 8.39 -0.95
CA THR A 101 1.53 9.35 -1.88
C THR A 101 2.22 8.68 -3.07
N GLY A 102 2.63 7.42 -2.92
CA GLY A 102 3.16 6.59 -4.01
C GLY A 102 2.18 6.35 -5.14
N ALA A 103 0.88 6.22 -4.82
CA ALA A 103 -0.18 6.07 -5.82
C ALA A 103 -0.38 7.34 -6.67
N VAL A 104 -0.07 8.51 -6.11
CA VAL A 104 -0.13 9.80 -6.82
C VAL A 104 1.12 10.05 -7.67
N GLY A 105 2.08 9.12 -7.69
CA GLY A 105 3.28 9.19 -8.52
C GLY A 105 4.49 9.86 -7.86
N VAL A 106 4.43 10.12 -6.56
CA VAL A 106 5.58 10.60 -5.79
C VAL A 106 6.64 9.50 -5.72
N PRO A 107 7.91 9.79 -6.05
CA PRO A 107 8.98 8.80 -5.93
C PRO A 107 9.25 8.53 -4.46
N LEU A 108 8.77 7.40 -3.97
CA LEU A 108 9.02 6.97 -2.60
C LEU A 108 10.38 6.27 -2.50
N PRO A 109 11.14 6.53 -1.41
CA PRO A 109 12.41 5.83 -1.16
C PRO A 109 12.16 4.38 -0.71
N TRP A 110 13.20 3.55 -0.80
CA TRP A 110 13.22 2.27 -0.10
C TRP A 110 13.06 2.54 1.42
N PRO A 111 12.23 1.84 2.17
CA PRO A 111 11.64 0.51 1.92
C PRO A 111 10.20 0.51 1.36
N PHE A 112 9.61 1.65 1.02
CA PHE A 112 8.22 1.75 0.58
C PHE A 112 7.97 1.11 -0.79
N VAL A 113 9.00 1.04 -1.63
CA VAL A 113 8.91 0.54 -3.01
C VAL A 113 9.86 -0.64 -3.21
N PRO A 114 9.45 -1.73 -3.86
CA PRO A 114 10.34 -2.80 -4.25
C PRO A 114 11.45 -2.30 -5.19
N HIS A 115 12.66 -2.87 -5.09
CA HIS A 115 13.79 -2.46 -5.93
C HIS A 115 13.51 -2.58 -7.43
N TRP A 116 12.76 -3.60 -7.85
CA TRP A 116 12.41 -3.82 -9.25
C TRP A 116 11.47 -2.75 -9.83
N ASP A 117 10.59 -2.15 -9.02
CA ASP A 117 9.66 -1.10 -9.46
C ASP A 117 10.40 0.20 -9.83
N VAL A 118 11.46 0.53 -9.12
CA VAL A 118 12.26 1.75 -9.39
C VAL A 118 12.83 1.73 -10.80
N ASP A 119 13.34 0.59 -11.25
CA ASP A 119 13.94 0.45 -12.58
C ASP A 119 12.90 0.48 -13.68
N ILE A 120 11.75 -0.17 -13.47
CA ILE A 120 10.62 -0.13 -14.41
C ILE A 120 10.09 1.30 -14.57
N ARG A 121 9.92 2.02 -13.47
CA ARG A 121 9.48 3.42 -13.51
C ARG A 121 10.48 4.33 -14.22
N LYS A 122 11.78 4.12 -14.04
CA LYS A 122 12.82 4.84 -14.80
C LYS A 122 12.69 4.57 -16.30
N LYS A 123 12.56 3.30 -16.70
CA LYS A 123 12.37 2.90 -18.10
C LYS A 123 11.08 3.51 -18.69
N LYS A 124 9.98 3.48 -17.98
CA LYS A 124 8.70 4.10 -18.42
C LYS A 124 8.81 5.61 -18.59
N ARG A 125 9.50 6.30 -17.68
CA ARG A 125 9.74 7.76 -17.78
C ARG A 125 10.63 8.11 -19.00
N ALA A 126 11.69 7.33 -19.25
CA ALA A 126 12.55 7.50 -20.42
C ALA A 126 11.75 7.35 -21.72
N ARG A 127 10.99 6.26 -21.88
CA ARG A 127 10.12 6.03 -23.04
C ARG A 127 9.07 7.14 -23.25
N ARG A 128 8.51 7.71 -22.17
CA ARG A 128 7.56 8.83 -22.26
C ARG A 128 8.25 10.11 -22.75
N ARG A 129 9.49 10.39 -22.32
CA ARG A 129 10.28 11.54 -22.80
C ARG A 129 10.59 11.40 -24.28
N GLU A 130 11.09 10.26 -24.72
CA GLU A 130 11.37 9.97 -26.12
C GLU A 130 10.13 10.16 -27.01
N ARG A 131 8.97 9.66 -26.58
CA ARG A 131 7.71 9.85 -27.31
C ARG A 131 7.28 11.33 -27.40
N ARG A 132 7.52 12.11 -26.34
CA ARG A 132 7.21 13.56 -26.34
C ARG A 132 8.16 14.31 -27.27
N GLU A 133 9.43 13.97 -27.26
CA GLU A 133 10.43 14.56 -28.16
C GLU A 133 10.17 14.19 -29.62
N ALA A 134 9.85 12.94 -29.90
CA ALA A 134 9.45 12.51 -31.25
C ALA A 134 8.22 13.27 -31.75
N LYS A 135 7.18 13.46 -30.88
CA LYS A 135 6.00 14.26 -31.24
C LYS A 135 6.31 15.73 -31.45
N ARG A 136 7.27 16.32 -30.72
CA ARG A 136 7.72 17.70 -30.96
C ARG A 136 8.43 17.83 -32.30
N ARG A 137 9.38 16.94 -32.58
CA ARG A 137 10.10 16.91 -33.88
C ARG A 137 9.17 16.70 -35.08
N ALA A 138 8.10 15.91 -34.91
CA ALA A 138 7.10 15.70 -35.95
C ALA A 138 6.21 16.92 -36.21
N LYS A 139 6.08 17.84 -35.24
CA LYS A 139 5.32 19.09 -35.39
C LYS A 139 6.16 20.24 -35.94
N GLU A 140 7.47 20.12 -35.89
CA GLU A 140 8.42 21.12 -36.42
C GLU A 140 8.78 20.88 -37.90
N LYS A 141 8.32 19.76 -38.47
CA LYS A 141 8.38 19.45 -39.92
C LYS A 141 7.07 19.75 -40.61
#